data_878d7c41c3e1bd990d46dbf96527be71
#
_entry.id   878d7c41c3e1bd990d46dbf96527be71
#
_cell.length_a   1.000
_cell.length_b   1.000
_cell.length_c   1.000
_cell.angle_alpha   90.00
_cell.angle_beta   90.00
_cell.angle_gamma   90.00
#
_symmetry.space_group_name_H-M   'P 1'
#
loop_
_entity.id
_entity.type
_entity.pdbx_description
1 polymer ?
#
loop_
_entity_poly.entity_id
_entity_poly.type
_entity_poly.pdbx_seq_one_letter_code
_entity_poly.pdbx_strand_id
1 'polypeptide(L)'
;MMKPDVEQLGKALGLTYEECLEELRLYYDGYHFSERSEDVFNPFSLIRALNGKKIDSYWFGSGTPSYLVKSLKKYHVNVMDIEKKGVSVDDFDVSPEMMTSALPLLYQSGYLTIKKYSPITKSFQLGYPNMEVKVGMQKSLAPIVNYDSQQRMIGEWIIKE
;
A
#
# COMPACT_ATOMS: atom_id res chain seq x y z
N MET A 1 12.38 -6.19 17.88
CA MET A 1 12.40 -7.46 17.13
C MET A 1 13.41 -8.39 17.78
N MET A 2 13.03 -9.63 18.08
CA MET A 2 13.89 -10.54 18.81
C MET A 2 14.92 -11.17 17.84
N LYS A 3 16.21 -10.99 18.12
CA LYS A 3 17.31 -11.51 17.29
C LYS A 3 17.22 -13.00 17.00
N PRO A 4 16.87 -13.88 17.98
CA PRO A 4 16.74 -15.32 17.72
C PRO A 4 15.70 -15.70 16.67
N ASP A 5 14.58 -14.97 16.60
CA ASP A 5 13.51 -15.29 15.65
C ASP A 5 13.94 -14.97 14.21
N VAL A 6 14.66 -13.85 14.02
CA VAL A 6 15.23 -13.49 12.71
C VAL A 6 16.31 -14.47 12.27
N GLU A 7 17.16 -14.92 13.20
CA GLU A 7 18.18 -15.95 12.91
C GLU A 7 17.55 -17.29 12.50
N GLN A 8 16.44 -17.68 13.14
CA GLN A 8 15.70 -18.90 12.77
C GLN A 8 15.05 -18.79 11.40
N LEU A 9 14.45 -17.63 11.10
CA LEU A 9 13.89 -17.36 9.78
C LEU A 9 14.98 -17.36 8.71
N GLY A 10 16.12 -16.67 8.95
CA GLY A 10 17.26 -16.64 8.05
C GLY A 10 17.78 -18.05 7.73
N LYS A 11 17.97 -18.91 8.74
CA LYS A 11 18.35 -20.32 8.54
C LYS A 11 17.35 -21.09 7.67
N ALA A 12 16.05 -20.87 7.85
CA ALA A 12 15.01 -21.51 7.06
C ALA A 12 15.02 -21.07 5.60
N LEU A 13 15.42 -19.81 5.33
CA LEU A 13 15.48 -19.21 4.00
C LEU A 13 16.88 -19.32 3.34
N GLY A 14 17.89 -19.82 4.05
CA GLY A 14 19.27 -19.87 3.56
C GLY A 14 19.95 -18.48 3.54
N LEU A 15 19.51 -17.55 4.40
CA LEU A 15 19.99 -16.18 4.51
C LEU A 15 20.80 -15.97 5.79
N THR A 16 21.74 -15.04 5.77
CA THR A 16 22.37 -14.50 6.97
C THR A 16 21.36 -13.68 7.79
N TYR A 17 21.72 -13.31 9.01
CA TYR A 17 20.88 -12.45 9.85
C TYR A 17 20.63 -11.10 9.19
N GLU A 18 21.67 -10.48 8.65
CA GLU A 18 21.63 -9.17 8.00
C GLU A 18 20.73 -9.21 6.75
N GLU A 19 20.93 -10.20 5.88
CA GLU A 19 20.10 -10.36 4.68
C GLU A 19 18.64 -10.62 5.04
N CYS A 20 18.39 -11.46 6.03
CA CYS A 20 17.03 -11.72 6.50
C CYS A 20 16.37 -10.45 7.08
N LEU A 21 17.13 -9.64 7.81
CA LEU A 21 16.63 -8.39 8.35
C LEU A 21 16.31 -7.37 7.26
N GLU A 22 17.12 -7.28 6.21
CA GLU A 22 16.86 -6.42 5.04
C GLU A 22 15.61 -6.86 4.29
N GLU A 23 15.43 -8.17 4.08
CA GLU A 23 14.20 -8.70 3.47
C GLU A 23 12.96 -8.40 4.31
N LEU A 24 13.03 -8.57 5.63
CA LEU A 24 11.93 -8.21 6.52
C LEU A 24 11.59 -6.72 6.48
N ARG A 25 12.60 -5.85 6.41
CA ARG A 25 12.40 -4.40 6.24
C ARG A 25 11.74 -4.10 4.91
N LEU A 26 12.25 -4.63 3.82
CA LEU A 26 11.68 -4.43 2.48
C LEU A 26 10.21 -4.82 2.40
N TYR A 27 9.84 -5.94 3.04
CA TYR A 27 8.50 -6.49 2.95
C TYR A 27 7.52 -5.91 3.96
N TYR A 28 7.93 -5.58 5.19
CA TYR A 28 7.00 -5.30 6.28
C TYR A 28 7.24 -3.98 7.03
N ASP A 29 8.35 -3.28 6.79
CA ASP A 29 8.65 -1.97 7.38
C ASP A 29 8.07 -0.82 6.53
N GLY A 30 8.36 0.42 6.92
CA GLY A 30 8.08 1.60 6.09
C GLY A 30 6.74 2.27 6.34
N TYR A 31 6.00 1.91 7.39
CA TYR A 31 4.86 2.71 7.84
C TYR A 31 5.32 3.98 8.55
N HIS A 32 4.92 5.11 8.02
CA HIS A 32 5.31 6.44 8.48
C HIS A 32 4.07 7.27 8.79
N PHE A 33 3.92 7.70 10.04
CA PHE A 33 2.69 8.32 10.53
C PHE A 33 2.80 9.84 10.72
N SER A 34 4.00 10.42 10.65
CA SER A 34 4.21 11.86 10.71
C SER A 34 5.51 12.24 10.03
N GLU A 35 5.69 13.53 9.74
CA GLU A 35 6.90 14.06 9.08
C GLU A 35 8.22 13.71 9.77
N ARG A 36 8.18 13.40 11.05
CA ARG A 36 9.35 13.16 11.91
C ARG A 36 9.35 11.78 12.58
N SER A 37 8.40 10.92 12.27
CA SER A 37 8.38 9.57 12.84
C SER A 37 9.41 8.68 12.13
N GLU A 38 9.93 7.71 12.87
CA GLU A 38 10.67 6.61 12.27
C GLU A 38 9.70 5.65 11.59
N ASP A 39 10.21 4.92 10.60
CA ASP A 39 9.44 3.84 9.97
C ASP A 39 9.18 2.72 10.97
N VAL A 40 8.00 2.14 10.90
CA VAL A 40 7.60 1.03 11.77
C VAL A 40 7.11 -0.16 10.95
N PHE A 41 7.40 -1.34 11.48
CA PHE A 41 6.95 -2.59 10.90
C PHE A 41 5.44 -2.79 11.03
N ASN A 42 4.85 -3.48 10.07
CA ASN A 42 3.55 -4.11 10.25
C ASN A 42 3.70 -5.31 11.21
N PRO A 43 3.21 -5.21 12.46
CA PRO A 43 3.43 -6.26 13.44
C PRO A 43 2.73 -7.57 13.08
N PHE A 44 1.56 -7.50 12.42
CA PHE A 44 0.81 -8.67 12.00
C PHE A 44 1.60 -9.52 10.98
N SER A 45 2.04 -8.90 9.89
CA SER A 45 2.78 -9.59 8.83
C SER A 45 4.14 -10.06 9.30
N LEU A 46 4.85 -9.24 10.09
CA LEU A 46 6.13 -9.61 10.68
C LEU A 46 6.02 -10.86 11.57
N ILE A 47 5.06 -10.90 12.50
CA ILE A 47 4.85 -12.05 13.39
C ILE A 47 4.48 -13.30 12.58
N ARG A 48 3.67 -13.17 11.54
CA ARG A 48 3.31 -14.27 10.64
C ARG A 48 4.54 -14.82 9.91
N ALA A 49 5.41 -13.95 9.40
CA ALA A 49 6.64 -14.36 8.72
C ALA A 49 7.60 -15.10 9.66
N LEU A 50 7.81 -14.59 10.86
CA LEU A 50 8.69 -15.20 11.87
C LEU A 50 8.16 -16.57 12.32
N ASN A 51 6.87 -16.68 12.61
CA ASN A 51 6.26 -17.95 13.05
C ASN A 51 6.17 -18.96 11.91
N GLY A 52 5.80 -18.52 10.71
CA GLY A 52 5.66 -19.39 9.53
C GLY A 52 6.98 -19.70 8.84
N LYS A 53 8.10 -19.06 9.26
CA LYS A 53 9.43 -19.17 8.65
C LYS A 53 9.41 -18.94 7.14
N LYS A 54 8.59 -17.97 6.69
CA LYS A 54 8.39 -17.63 5.29
C LYS A 54 8.06 -16.14 5.16
N ILE A 55 8.68 -15.47 4.17
CA ILE A 55 8.32 -14.11 3.77
C ILE A 55 7.25 -14.23 2.68
N ASP A 56 6.06 -13.68 2.93
CA ASP A 56 4.90 -13.75 2.03
C ASP A 56 3.95 -12.58 2.28
N SER A 57 2.93 -12.41 1.43
CA SER A 57 1.89 -11.39 1.61
C SER A 57 0.80 -11.88 2.54
N TYR A 58 0.82 -11.44 3.78
CA TYR A 58 -0.16 -11.80 4.82
C TYR A 58 -1.30 -10.78 4.94
N TRP A 59 -1.04 -9.50 4.63
CA TRP A 59 -2.01 -8.41 4.74
C TRP A 59 -3.27 -8.64 3.90
N PHE A 60 -3.10 -9.13 2.68
CA PHE A 60 -4.20 -9.40 1.75
C PHE A 60 -4.85 -10.78 1.93
N GLY A 61 -4.38 -11.60 2.85
CA GLY A 61 -4.88 -12.96 3.08
C GLY A 61 -6.33 -13.03 3.56
N SER A 62 -6.88 -11.95 4.11
CA SER A 62 -8.28 -11.82 4.52
C SER A 62 -9.21 -11.31 3.41
N GLY A 63 -8.69 -11.09 2.21
CA GLY A 63 -9.42 -10.54 1.07
C GLY A 63 -9.39 -9.01 1.00
N THR A 64 -9.70 -8.47 -0.19
CA THR A 64 -9.75 -7.04 -0.41
C THR A 64 -11.10 -6.48 0.01
N PRO A 65 -11.16 -5.46 0.87
CA PRO A 65 -12.42 -4.86 1.30
C PRO A 65 -13.21 -4.29 0.11
N SER A 66 -14.50 -4.62 0.02
CA SER A 66 -15.35 -4.21 -1.10
C SER A 66 -15.48 -2.68 -1.23
N TYR A 67 -15.44 -1.95 -0.10
CA TYR A 67 -15.48 -0.49 -0.10
C TYR A 67 -14.23 0.12 -0.79
N LEU A 68 -13.07 -0.52 -0.63
CA LEU A 68 -11.84 -0.07 -1.27
C LEU A 68 -11.92 -0.21 -2.78
N VAL A 69 -12.39 -1.35 -3.27
CA VAL A 69 -12.62 -1.58 -4.72
C VAL A 69 -13.59 -0.53 -5.28
N LYS A 70 -14.71 -0.28 -4.58
CA LYS A 70 -15.69 0.75 -4.98
C LYS A 70 -15.08 2.15 -5.05
N SER A 71 -14.26 2.52 -4.06
CA SER A 71 -13.60 3.84 -4.03
C SER A 71 -12.57 4.01 -5.15
N LEU A 72 -11.75 2.99 -5.41
CA LEU A 72 -10.79 3.01 -6.50
C LEU A 72 -11.48 3.19 -7.87
N LYS A 73 -12.60 2.49 -8.07
CA LYS A 73 -13.43 2.62 -9.29
C LYS A 73 -14.08 4.01 -9.39
N LYS A 74 -14.72 4.49 -8.31
CA LYS A 74 -15.38 5.79 -8.26
C LYS A 74 -14.44 6.93 -8.64
N TYR A 75 -13.22 6.91 -8.12
CA TYR A 75 -12.23 7.98 -8.32
C TYR A 75 -11.24 7.68 -9.45
N HIS A 76 -11.45 6.62 -10.23
CA HIS A 76 -10.60 6.21 -11.35
C HIS A 76 -9.11 6.14 -10.98
N VAL A 77 -8.82 5.56 -9.82
CA VAL A 77 -7.45 5.44 -9.32
C VAL A 77 -6.71 4.34 -10.07
N ASN A 78 -5.62 4.72 -10.75
CA ASN A 78 -4.67 3.74 -11.26
C ASN A 78 -3.70 3.36 -10.15
N VAL A 79 -3.76 2.12 -9.69
CA VAL A 79 -2.89 1.60 -8.61
C VAL A 79 -1.41 1.60 -8.96
N MET A 80 -1.05 1.68 -10.26
CA MET A 80 0.35 1.77 -10.70
C MET A 80 0.92 3.19 -10.60
N ASP A 81 0.05 4.21 -10.53
CA ASP A 81 0.42 5.63 -10.53
C ASP A 81 0.18 6.32 -9.18
N ILE A 82 -0.22 5.59 -8.15
CA ILE A 82 -0.54 6.15 -6.83
C ILE A 82 0.65 6.95 -6.27
N GLU A 83 1.86 6.45 -6.39
CA GLU A 83 3.08 7.06 -5.83
C GLU A 83 3.46 8.40 -6.50
N LYS A 84 2.83 8.75 -7.62
CA LYS A 84 3.08 9.99 -8.37
C LYS A 84 2.21 11.15 -7.93
N LYS A 85 1.17 10.90 -7.11
CA LYS A 85 0.16 11.91 -6.75
C LYS A 85 0.46 12.52 -5.38
N GLY A 86 0.37 13.85 -5.30
CA GLY A 86 0.35 14.59 -4.05
C GLY A 86 -1.07 14.73 -3.49
N VAL A 87 -1.18 14.88 -2.18
CA VAL A 87 -2.44 15.08 -1.45
C VAL A 87 -2.27 16.29 -0.55
N SER A 88 -3.21 17.25 -0.60
CA SER A 88 -3.19 18.40 0.30
C SER A 88 -3.45 17.96 1.75
N VAL A 89 -2.92 18.72 2.70
CA VAL A 89 -3.23 18.53 4.12
C VAL A 89 -4.75 18.61 4.36
N ASP A 90 -5.43 19.53 3.68
CA ASP A 90 -6.87 19.75 3.83
C ASP A 90 -7.71 18.57 3.33
N ASP A 91 -7.19 17.75 2.41
CA ASP A 91 -7.89 16.57 1.89
C ASP A 91 -8.05 15.44 2.93
N PHE A 92 -7.27 15.46 4.02
CA PHE A 92 -7.38 14.46 5.09
C PHE A 92 -8.48 14.78 6.09
N ASP A 93 -8.91 16.05 6.20
CA ASP A 93 -9.90 16.51 7.18
C ASP A 93 -11.33 16.56 6.61
N VAL A 94 -11.55 16.03 5.41
CA VAL A 94 -12.87 15.99 4.80
C VAL A 94 -13.64 14.71 5.15
N SER A 95 -14.95 14.83 5.28
CA SER A 95 -15.80 13.64 5.46
C SER A 95 -15.78 12.73 4.22
N PRO A 96 -16.04 11.42 4.37
CA PRO A 96 -16.02 10.50 3.24
C PRO A 96 -16.93 10.91 2.06
N GLU A 97 -18.03 11.60 2.35
CA GLU A 97 -18.98 12.08 1.33
C GLU A 97 -18.42 13.24 0.50
N MET A 98 -17.53 14.04 1.08
CA MET A 98 -16.90 15.20 0.45
C MET A 98 -15.54 14.89 -0.18
N MET A 99 -15.03 13.66 -0.04
CA MET A 99 -13.76 13.27 -0.64
C MET A 99 -13.81 13.38 -2.16
N THR A 100 -12.80 14.03 -2.74
CA THR A 100 -12.58 14.14 -4.19
C THR A 100 -11.61 13.09 -4.74
N SER A 101 -10.97 12.32 -3.84
CA SER A 101 -9.94 11.32 -4.14
C SER A 101 -10.05 10.13 -3.20
N ALA A 102 -9.61 8.96 -3.64
CA ALA A 102 -9.48 7.78 -2.77
C ALA A 102 -8.19 7.78 -1.93
N LEU A 103 -7.25 8.69 -2.17
CA LEU A 103 -5.94 8.66 -1.50
C LEU A 103 -6.02 8.83 0.02
N PRO A 104 -6.84 9.75 0.58
CA PRO A 104 -7.01 9.86 2.03
C PRO A 104 -7.55 8.56 2.64
N LEU A 105 -8.53 7.92 1.99
CA LEU A 105 -9.09 6.65 2.44
C LEU A 105 -8.05 5.52 2.42
N LEU A 106 -7.24 5.44 1.37
CA LEU A 106 -6.15 4.46 1.26
C LEU A 106 -5.09 4.66 2.36
N TYR A 107 -4.78 5.92 2.70
CA TYR A 107 -3.87 6.25 3.80
C TYR A 107 -4.46 5.85 5.15
N GLN A 108 -5.69 6.25 5.45
CA GLN A 108 -6.37 5.92 6.71
C GLN A 108 -6.54 4.40 6.90
N SER A 109 -6.66 3.65 5.81
CA SER A 109 -6.80 2.19 5.82
C SER A 109 -5.46 1.45 5.80
N GLY A 110 -4.31 2.14 5.84
CA GLY A 110 -2.98 1.54 5.89
C GLY A 110 -2.45 0.99 4.56
N TYR A 111 -3.10 1.29 3.43
CA TYR A 111 -2.59 0.93 2.11
C TYR A 111 -1.55 1.90 1.58
N LEU A 112 -1.57 3.13 2.08
CA LEU A 112 -0.56 4.15 1.78
C LEU A 112 0.03 4.70 3.07
N THR A 113 1.21 5.29 2.94
CA THR A 113 1.91 5.99 4.01
C THR A 113 2.48 7.30 3.48
N ILE A 114 2.86 8.21 4.38
CA ILE A 114 3.55 9.45 4.03
C ILE A 114 4.98 9.10 3.61
N LYS A 115 5.39 9.51 2.42
CA LYS A 115 6.77 9.39 1.92
C LYS A 115 7.53 10.70 2.00
N LYS A 116 6.85 11.82 1.75
CA LYS A 116 7.44 13.17 1.84
C LYS A 116 6.38 14.19 2.19
N TYR A 117 6.81 15.27 2.80
CA TYR A 117 6.02 16.49 3.00
C TYR A 117 6.69 17.67 2.32
N SER A 118 5.90 18.48 1.63
CA SER A 118 6.34 19.75 1.05
C SER A 118 5.75 20.91 1.86
N PRO A 119 6.56 21.65 2.63
CA PRO A 119 6.08 22.80 3.38
C PRO A 119 5.68 23.98 2.46
N ILE A 120 6.21 24.04 1.24
CA ILE A 120 5.90 25.08 0.25
C ILE A 120 4.50 24.90 -0.28
N THR A 121 4.13 23.68 -0.68
CA THR A 121 2.83 23.37 -1.26
C THR A 121 1.82 22.87 -0.22
N LYS A 122 2.23 22.70 1.04
CA LYS A 122 1.44 22.09 2.12
C LYS A 122 0.79 20.78 1.69
N SER A 123 1.56 19.92 1.05
CA SER A 123 1.08 18.64 0.51
C SER A 123 1.98 17.49 0.92
N PHE A 124 1.34 16.32 1.08
CA PHE A 124 2.02 15.05 1.30
C PHE A 124 2.15 14.29 -0.01
N GLN A 125 3.31 13.69 -0.24
CA GLN A 125 3.46 12.62 -1.21
C GLN A 125 3.20 11.31 -0.49
N LEU A 126 2.18 10.58 -0.92
CA LEU A 126 1.86 9.26 -0.42
C LEU A 126 2.51 8.18 -1.29
N GLY A 127 2.75 7.03 -0.70
CA GLY A 127 3.27 5.86 -1.41
C GLY A 127 2.97 4.58 -0.64
N TYR A 128 3.26 3.45 -1.26
CA TYR A 128 3.13 2.17 -0.57
C TYR A 128 4.12 2.08 0.59
N PRO A 129 3.70 1.60 1.77
CA PRO A 129 4.62 1.46 2.90
C PRO A 129 5.76 0.51 2.57
N ASN A 130 5.46 -0.63 1.96
CA ASN A 130 6.40 -1.71 1.72
C ASN A 130 6.00 -2.58 0.52
N MET A 131 6.82 -3.58 0.22
CA MET A 131 6.61 -4.48 -0.91
C MET A 131 5.39 -5.38 -0.74
N GLU A 132 5.05 -5.80 0.47
CA GLU A 132 3.86 -6.60 0.73
C GLU A 132 2.60 -5.87 0.24
N VAL A 133 2.42 -4.63 0.66
CA VAL A 133 1.25 -3.82 0.29
C VAL A 133 1.28 -3.46 -1.18
N LYS A 134 2.44 -3.07 -1.72
CA LYS A 134 2.60 -2.72 -3.14
C LYS A 134 2.22 -3.89 -4.05
N VAL A 135 2.81 -5.05 -3.83
CA VAL A 135 2.54 -6.25 -4.63
C VAL A 135 1.10 -6.72 -4.46
N GLY A 136 0.57 -6.68 -3.23
CA GLY A 136 -0.81 -7.05 -2.94
C GLY A 136 -1.81 -6.14 -3.65
N MET A 137 -1.61 -4.82 -3.62
CA MET A 137 -2.43 -3.85 -4.36
C MET A 137 -2.39 -4.09 -5.86
N GLN A 138 -1.20 -4.26 -6.42
CA GLN A 138 -1.04 -4.48 -7.85
C GLN A 138 -1.65 -5.80 -8.31
N LYS A 139 -1.42 -6.90 -7.60
CA LYS A 139 -1.97 -8.21 -7.96
C LYS A 139 -3.48 -8.32 -7.76
N SER A 140 -3.99 -7.78 -6.66
CA SER A 140 -5.39 -7.97 -6.28
C SER A 140 -6.34 -6.93 -6.89
N LEU A 141 -5.87 -5.71 -7.10
CA LEU A 141 -6.73 -4.59 -7.50
C LEU A 141 -6.50 -4.09 -8.92
N ALA A 142 -5.28 -4.14 -9.45
CA ALA A 142 -5.02 -3.69 -10.81
C ALA A 142 -5.90 -4.41 -11.87
N PRO A 143 -6.08 -5.74 -11.82
CA PRO A 143 -6.97 -6.41 -12.78
C PRO A 143 -8.42 -5.93 -12.70
N ILE A 144 -8.91 -5.65 -11.48
CA ILE A 144 -10.30 -5.25 -11.24
C ILE A 144 -10.55 -3.81 -11.72
N VAL A 145 -9.60 -2.91 -11.46
CA VAL A 145 -9.73 -1.48 -11.79
C VAL A 145 -9.45 -1.23 -13.27
N ASN A 146 -8.47 -1.91 -13.85
CA ASN A 146 -8.08 -1.74 -15.25
C ASN A 146 -9.09 -2.35 -16.22
N TYR A 147 -9.78 -3.43 -15.84
CA TYR A 147 -10.83 -4.04 -16.67
C TYR A 147 -11.96 -3.05 -16.99
N ASP A 148 -12.42 -2.29 -15.98
CA ASP A 148 -13.47 -1.28 -16.17
C ASP A 148 -12.99 -0.10 -17.04
N SER A 149 -11.71 0.26 -16.97
CA SER A 149 -11.12 1.31 -17.80
C SER A 149 -11.07 0.91 -19.29
N GLN A 150 -10.72 -0.34 -19.57
CA GLN A 150 -10.71 -0.87 -20.93
C GLN A 150 -12.13 -0.97 -21.52
N GLN A 151 -13.11 -1.42 -20.75
CA GLN A 151 -14.51 -1.48 -21.20
C GLN A 151 -15.09 -0.10 -21.51
N ARG A 152 -14.75 0.93 -20.75
CA ARG A 152 -15.17 2.31 -21.03
C ARG A 152 -14.56 2.85 -22.31
N MET A 153 -13.27 2.63 -22.56
CA MET A 153 -12.62 3.03 -23.81
C MET A 153 -13.24 2.37 -25.03
N ILE A 154 -13.61 1.09 -24.93
CA ILE A 154 -14.30 0.37 -26.01
C ILE A 154 -15.71 0.92 -26.21
N GLY A 155 -16.44 1.22 -25.12
CA GLY A 155 -17.78 1.81 -25.16
C GLY A 155 -17.79 3.21 -25.80
N GLU A 156 -16.82 4.07 -25.47
CA GLU A 156 -16.68 5.41 -26.07
C GLU A 156 -16.27 5.36 -27.56
N TRP A 157 -15.57 4.32 -27.98
CA TRP A 157 -15.23 4.08 -29.38
C TRP A 157 -16.45 3.71 -30.21
N ILE A 158 -17.30 2.83 -29.69
CA ILE A 158 -18.52 2.35 -30.37
C ILE A 158 -19.59 3.47 -30.51
N ILE A 159 -19.61 4.46 -29.61
CA ILE A 159 -20.58 5.58 -29.67
C ILE A 159 -20.15 6.67 -30.68
N LYS A 160 -18.91 6.66 -31.16
CA LYS A 160 -18.37 7.65 -32.10
C LYS A 160 -18.45 7.25 -33.58
N GLU A 161 -18.92 6.06 -33.89
CA GLU A 161 -19.31 5.63 -35.26
C GLU A 161 -20.83 5.78 -35.46
#